data_c78edfde8d392d8a1268aee6c9948b68
#
_entry.id   c78edfde8d392d8a1268aee6c9948b68
#
_cell.length_a   1.000
_cell.length_b   1.000
_cell.length_c   1.000
_cell.angle_alpha   90.00
_cell.angle_beta   90.00
_cell.angle_gamma   90.00
#
_symmetry.space_group_name_H-M   'P 1'
#
loop_
_entity.id
_entity.type
_entity.pdbx_description
1 polymer ?
#
loop_
_entity_poly.entity_id
_entity_poly.type
_entity_poly.pdbx_seq_one_letter_code
_entity_poly.pdbx_strand_id
1 'polypeptide(L)'
;MSDDFRDDDEREEEITEIDENDDREIIVEGLPKATDLSNESNVYIEDEIKAAYLDYSMSVIVSRALPDVRDGLKPVHRRILFSMSEMGMSHKTPFKKSARIVGDVLGKYHPHGDSSVYGAMVRMAQDFNMRYELIDGHGNFGSIDGDEAAAMRYTEARMAKITEELLADIGKDTIDYRKNFDESLDEPVVLPAKLPNLLLNGANGIAVGMATNIPPHNLGEVVDGIIALIDNPEISIDELITYI
;
A
#
# COMPACT_ATOMS: atom_id res chain seq x y z
N MET A 1 -23.34 -24.30 -57.33
CA MET A 1 -24.59 -23.96 -56.68
C MET A 1 -24.21 -22.92 -55.69
N SER A 2 -24.16 -21.79 -56.20
CA SER A 2 -24.93 -20.51 -56.29
C SER A 2 -24.83 -19.78 -54.95
N ASP A 3 -23.91 -18.82 -54.82
CA ASP A 3 -24.08 -17.38 -55.11
C ASP A 3 -25.27 -16.74 -54.37
N ASP A 4 -24.97 -15.91 -53.44
CA ASP A 4 -25.67 -14.63 -53.24
C ASP A 4 -24.79 -13.67 -52.42
N PHE A 5 -24.03 -12.85 -53.10
CA PHE A 5 -23.51 -11.57 -52.65
C PHE A 5 -24.64 -10.55 -52.78
N ARG A 6 -25.01 -9.86 -51.75
CA ARG A 6 -25.81 -8.64 -51.84
C ARG A 6 -24.97 -7.46 -51.40
N ASP A 7 -24.89 -6.55 -52.34
CA ASP A 7 -24.39 -5.19 -52.23
C ASP A 7 -25.12 -4.44 -51.13
N ASP A 8 -24.37 -3.84 -50.23
CA ASP A 8 -24.85 -2.81 -49.32
C ASP A 8 -24.52 -1.44 -49.91
N ASP A 9 -25.59 -0.71 -50.20
CA ASP A 9 -25.67 0.63 -50.74
C ASP A 9 -24.86 1.64 -49.92
N GLU A 10 -23.98 2.34 -50.62
CA GLU A 10 -23.39 3.61 -50.20
C GLU A 10 -24.50 4.66 -50.09
N ARG A 11 -24.80 5.10 -48.87
CA ARG A 11 -25.54 6.34 -48.61
C ARG A 11 -24.56 7.47 -48.45
N GLU A 12 -24.41 8.25 -49.52
CA GLU A 12 -23.81 9.57 -49.45
C GLU A 12 -24.66 10.44 -48.53
N GLU A 13 -24.13 10.86 -47.35
CA GLU A 13 -24.71 11.88 -46.50
C GLU A 13 -24.44 13.25 -47.14
N GLU A 14 -25.50 13.86 -47.65
CA GLU A 14 -25.55 15.22 -48.13
C GLU A 14 -25.26 16.19 -46.99
N ILE A 15 -24.07 16.82 -46.98
CA ILE A 15 -23.72 17.89 -46.05
C ILE A 15 -24.50 19.14 -46.49
N THR A 16 -25.61 19.43 -45.81
CA THR A 16 -26.32 20.71 -45.97
C THR A 16 -25.54 21.79 -45.23
N GLU A 17 -25.24 22.86 -45.96
CA GLU A 17 -24.63 24.11 -45.44
C GLU A 17 -25.43 24.63 -44.24
N ILE A 18 -24.75 24.88 -43.11
CA ILE A 18 -25.34 25.46 -41.91
C ILE A 18 -25.42 26.96 -42.14
N ASP A 19 -26.64 27.51 -42.15
CA ASP A 19 -26.92 28.94 -42.18
C ASP A 19 -26.57 29.57 -40.82
N GLU A 20 -25.59 30.44 -40.77
CA GLU A 20 -25.01 31.08 -39.57
C GLU A 20 -25.95 32.08 -38.84
N ASN A 21 -27.22 32.18 -39.25
CA ASN A 21 -28.20 33.13 -38.68
C ASN A 21 -29.48 32.50 -38.13
N ASP A 22 -29.49 31.21 -37.81
CA ASP A 22 -30.67 30.57 -37.26
C ASP A 22 -30.62 30.45 -35.73
N ASP A 23 -31.09 31.50 -35.01
CA ASP A 23 -31.28 31.55 -33.56
C ASP A 23 -32.38 30.60 -33.04
N ARG A 24 -32.56 29.44 -33.65
CA ARG A 24 -33.49 28.45 -33.10
C ARG A 24 -32.82 27.68 -31.99
N GLU A 25 -33.31 27.90 -30.74
CA GLU A 25 -32.96 27.06 -29.60
C GLU A 25 -33.21 25.57 -29.94
N ILE A 26 -32.16 24.78 -29.99
CA ILE A 26 -32.29 23.32 -30.11
C ILE A 26 -32.80 22.80 -28.77
N ILE A 27 -34.11 22.60 -28.66
CA ILE A 27 -34.72 21.95 -27.50
C ILE A 27 -34.43 20.44 -27.64
N VAL A 28 -33.41 19.96 -26.94
CA VAL A 28 -33.15 18.53 -26.77
C VAL A 28 -34.11 18.03 -25.69
N GLU A 29 -35.19 17.40 -26.12
CA GLU A 29 -36.09 16.70 -25.20
C GLU A 29 -35.38 15.53 -24.51
N GLY A 30 -35.18 15.66 -23.18
CA GLY A 30 -34.60 14.60 -22.33
C GLY A 30 -33.44 15.04 -21.45
N LEU A 31 -32.96 16.30 -21.54
CA LEU A 31 -32.05 16.82 -20.53
C LEU A 31 -32.85 17.18 -19.26
N PRO A 32 -32.39 16.81 -18.07
CA PRO A 32 -32.99 17.32 -16.84
C PRO A 32 -32.98 18.84 -16.88
N LYS A 33 -34.12 19.46 -16.64
CA LYS A 33 -34.24 20.93 -16.50
C LYS A 33 -33.15 21.39 -15.56
N ALA A 34 -32.45 22.45 -15.97
CA ALA A 34 -31.40 23.10 -15.18
C ALA A 34 -31.86 23.21 -13.73
N THR A 35 -31.30 22.38 -12.88
CA THR A 35 -31.38 22.53 -11.43
C THR A 35 -30.82 23.91 -11.09
N ASP A 36 -31.46 24.58 -10.18
CA ASP A 36 -31.13 25.91 -9.69
C ASP A 36 -29.61 26.06 -9.47
N LEU A 37 -28.93 26.71 -10.41
CA LEU A 37 -27.47 26.92 -10.43
C LEU A 37 -27.02 28.02 -9.45
N SER A 38 -27.92 28.46 -8.56
CA SER A 38 -27.65 29.56 -7.59
C SER A 38 -26.56 29.21 -6.55
N ASN A 39 -26.10 27.95 -6.51
CA ASN A 39 -25.06 27.45 -5.61
C ASN A 39 -23.76 27.03 -6.32
N GLU A 40 -23.61 27.29 -7.60
CA GLU A 40 -22.36 26.98 -8.30
C GLU A 40 -21.32 28.05 -8.01
N SER A 41 -20.19 27.65 -7.45
CA SER A 41 -19.00 28.49 -7.34
C SER A 41 -18.07 28.19 -8.52
N ASN A 42 -17.66 29.19 -9.25
CA ASN A 42 -16.63 29.06 -10.28
C ASN A 42 -15.29 28.79 -9.61
N VAL A 43 -14.73 27.60 -9.87
CA VAL A 43 -13.38 27.21 -9.42
C VAL A 43 -12.47 27.15 -10.65
N TYR A 44 -11.31 27.79 -10.58
CA TYR A 44 -10.30 27.66 -11.64
C TYR A 44 -9.70 26.25 -11.59
N ILE A 45 -9.66 25.60 -12.74
CA ILE A 45 -9.18 24.23 -12.86
C ILE A 45 -7.72 24.07 -12.39
N GLU A 46 -6.90 25.10 -12.59
CA GLU A 46 -5.51 25.15 -12.15
C GLU A 46 -5.38 25.09 -10.62
N ASP A 47 -6.25 25.80 -9.90
CA ASP A 47 -6.24 25.85 -8.43
C ASP A 47 -6.74 24.52 -7.86
N GLU A 48 -7.79 23.94 -8.46
CA GLU A 48 -8.32 22.62 -8.05
C GLU A 48 -7.30 21.51 -8.28
N ILE A 49 -6.69 21.45 -9.46
CA ILE A 49 -5.66 20.44 -9.76
C ILE A 49 -4.46 20.60 -8.82
N LYS A 50 -4.04 21.84 -8.54
CA LYS A 50 -2.92 22.10 -7.64
C LYS A 50 -3.21 21.64 -6.21
N ALA A 51 -4.40 21.95 -5.68
CA ALA A 51 -4.82 21.52 -4.35
C ALA A 51 -4.91 19.99 -4.27
N ALA A 52 -5.63 19.35 -5.21
CA ALA A 52 -5.78 17.89 -5.26
C ALA A 52 -4.43 17.17 -5.41
N TYR A 53 -3.50 17.70 -6.21
CA TYR A 53 -2.18 17.12 -6.37
C TYR A 53 -1.30 17.25 -5.12
N LEU A 54 -1.40 18.35 -4.39
CA LEU A 54 -0.73 18.52 -3.10
C LEU A 54 -1.24 17.53 -2.07
N ASP A 55 -2.56 17.40 -1.94
CA ASP A 55 -3.19 16.44 -1.01
C ASP A 55 -2.81 15.00 -1.35
N TYR A 56 -2.85 14.64 -2.64
CA TYR A 56 -2.39 13.33 -3.11
C TYR A 56 -0.91 13.10 -2.77
N SER A 57 -0.05 14.08 -3.05
CA SER A 57 1.39 13.98 -2.79
C SER A 57 1.69 13.78 -1.31
N MET A 58 1.04 14.56 -0.44
CA MET A 58 1.17 14.43 1.01
C MET A 58 0.70 13.06 1.49
N SER A 59 -0.45 12.58 1.00
CA SER A 59 -0.95 11.25 1.33
C SER A 59 0.02 10.13 0.91
N VAL A 60 0.61 10.23 -0.28
CA VAL A 60 1.59 9.23 -0.76
C VAL A 60 2.86 9.24 0.09
N ILE A 61 3.36 10.41 0.47
CA ILE A 61 4.57 10.53 1.29
C ILE A 61 4.32 9.97 2.70
N VAL A 62 3.31 10.50 3.41
CA VAL A 62 3.10 10.22 4.83
C VAL A 62 2.45 8.86 5.08
N SER A 63 1.52 8.43 4.19
CA SER A 63 0.63 7.31 4.48
C SER A 63 0.83 6.08 3.58
N ARG A 64 1.82 6.07 2.66
CA ARG A 64 1.98 4.96 1.72
C ARG A 64 3.42 4.54 1.47
N ALA A 65 4.29 5.46 1.03
CA ALA A 65 5.57 5.11 0.42
C ALA A 65 6.71 4.96 1.42
N LEU A 66 6.72 5.76 2.49
CA LEU A 66 7.82 5.79 3.44
C LEU A 66 7.55 4.90 4.65
N PRO A 67 8.58 4.17 5.12
CA PRO A 67 8.50 3.44 6.39
C PRO A 67 8.63 4.39 7.57
N ASP A 68 8.06 4.03 8.72
CA ASP A 68 8.38 4.68 9.98
C ASP A 68 9.75 4.21 10.48
N VAL A 69 10.56 5.14 10.99
CA VAL A 69 11.93 4.82 11.44
C VAL A 69 11.93 3.89 12.66
N ARG A 70 10.89 3.94 13.49
CA ARG A 70 10.79 3.20 14.75
C ARG A 70 10.55 1.71 14.56
N ASP A 71 9.71 1.32 13.59
CA ASP A 71 9.37 -0.08 13.32
C ASP A 71 9.79 -0.57 11.92
N GLY A 72 10.28 0.34 11.06
CA GLY A 72 10.72 0.02 9.70
C GLY A 72 9.60 -0.41 8.75
N LEU A 73 8.34 -0.13 9.08
CA LEU A 73 7.19 -0.61 8.34
C LEU A 73 6.44 0.52 7.63
N LYS A 74 5.99 0.24 6.43
CA LYS A 74 4.97 1.06 5.77
C LYS A 74 3.61 0.77 6.41
N PRO A 75 2.63 1.69 6.32
CA PRO A 75 1.31 1.50 6.93
C PRO A 75 0.63 0.18 6.55
N VAL A 76 0.72 -0.25 5.29
CA VAL A 76 0.13 -1.52 4.84
C VAL A 76 0.76 -2.74 5.53
N HIS A 77 2.08 -2.76 5.69
CA HIS A 77 2.80 -3.85 6.37
C HIS A 77 2.41 -3.91 7.85
N ARG A 78 2.38 -2.76 8.52
CA ARG A 78 1.98 -2.66 9.94
C ARG A 78 0.56 -3.18 10.16
N ARG A 79 -0.39 -2.78 9.31
CA ARG A 79 -1.79 -3.22 9.38
C ARG A 79 -1.94 -4.72 9.14
N ILE A 80 -1.16 -5.30 8.23
CA ILE A 80 -1.16 -6.76 8.00
C ILE A 80 -0.68 -7.49 9.24
N LEU A 81 0.46 -7.12 9.80
CA LEU A 81 1.03 -7.78 10.98
C LEU A 81 0.15 -7.59 12.22
N PHE A 82 -0.42 -6.41 12.39
CA PHE A 82 -1.37 -6.13 13.48
C PHE A 82 -2.64 -6.97 13.37
N SER A 83 -3.26 -7.04 12.20
CA SER A 83 -4.43 -7.90 11.95
C SER A 83 -4.12 -9.37 12.20
N MET A 84 -2.94 -9.86 11.75
CA MET A 84 -2.50 -11.23 12.04
C MET A 84 -2.34 -11.48 13.54
N SER A 85 -1.84 -10.50 14.30
CA SER A 85 -1.72 -10.57 15.76
C SER A 85 -3.09 -10.65 16.43
N GLU A 86 -4.05 -9.80 16.02
CA GLU A 86 -5.42 -9.86 16.55
C GLU A 86 -6.14 -11.18 16.24
N MET A 87 -5.87 -11.77 15.07
CA MET A 87 -6.36 -13.10 14.73
C MET A 87 -5.67 -14.23 15.52
N GLY A 88 -4.77 -13.92 16.45
CA GLY A 88 -4.02 -14.89 17.25
C GLY A 88 -3.09 -15.77 16.41
N MET A 89 -2.58 -15.24 15.30
CA MET A 89 -1.62 -15.94 14.44
C MET A 89 -0.20 -15.74 15.00
N SER A 90 0.48 -16.82 15.28
CA SER A 90 1.88 -16.84 15.68
C SER A 90 2.66 -17.87 14.85
N HIS A 91 3.97 -17.90 14.97
CA HIS A 91 4.80 -18.90 14.28
C HIS A 91 4.47 -20.34 14.73
N LYS A 92 3.81 -20.51 15.87
CA LYS A 92 3.42 -21.83 16.44
C LYS A 92 2.01 -22.25 16.05
N THR A 93 1.21 -21.34 15.50
CA THR A 93 -0.17 -21.65 15.11
C THR A 93 -0.24 -22.24 13.70
N PRO A 94 -1.31 -22.96 13.36
CA PRO A 94 -1.52 -23.41 11.99
C PRO A 94 -1.62 -22.25 11.01
N PHE A 95 -1.17 -22.50 9.77
CA PHE A 95 -1.37 -21.56 8.66
C PHE A 95 -2.85 -21.26 8.44
N LYS A 96 -3.14 -20.04 8.02
CA LYS A 96 -4.47 -19.61 7.58
C LYS A 96 -4.42 -19.17 6.12
N LYS A 97 -5.53 -19.33 5.41
CA LYS A 97 -5.63 -18.85 4.01
C LYS A 97 -5.31 -17.37 3.91
N SER A 98 -4.46 -17.00 2.96
CA SER A 98 -4.07 -15.61 2.70
C SER A 98 -5.28 -14.71 2.46
N ALA A 99 -6.30 -15.22 1.76
CA ALA A 99 -7.54 -14.49 1.52
C ALA A 99 -8.26 -14.08 2.81
N ARG A 100 -8.15 -14.86 3.91
CA ARG A 100 -8.73 -14.50 5.20
C ARG A 100 -7.99 -13.34 5.84
N ILE A 101 -6.66 -13.34 5.76
CA ILE A 101 -5.83 -12.26 6.28
C ILE A 101 -6.11 -10.96 5.52
N VAL A 102 -6.07 -11.04 4.19
CA VAL A 102 -6.35 -9.89 3.31
C VAL A 102 -7.75 -9.33 3.57
N GLY A 103 -8.76 -10.18 3.69
CA GLY A 103 -10.14 -9.75 3.98
C GLY A 103 -10.27 -9.04 5.33
N ASP A 104 -9.60 -9.52 6.37
CA ASP A 104 -9.62 -8.88 7.70
C ASP A 104 -8.94 -7.51 7.68
N VAL A 105 -7.79 -7.40 7.00
CA VAL A 105 -7.07 -6.12 6.82
C VAL A 105 -7.90 -5.10 6.06
N LEU A 106 -8.55 -5.51 4.96
CA LEU A 106 -9.39 -4.63 4.16
C LEU A 106 -10.62 -4.14 4.93
N GLY A 107 -11.27 -5.05 5.63
CA GLY A 107 -12.49 -4.73 6.37
C GLY A 107 -12.27 -3.84 7.59
N LYS A 108 -11.06 -3.90 8.19
CA LYS A 108 -10.80 -3.22 9.47
C LYS A 108 -9.88 -2.00 9.35
N TYR A 109 -8.83 -2.06 8.51
CA TYR A 109 -7.71 -1.12 8.61
C TYR A 109 -7.31 -0.46 7.29
N HIS A 110 -7.49 -1.12 6.15
CA HIS A 110 -6.88 -0.65 4.90
C HIS A 110 -7.86 -0.67 3.72
N PRO A 111 -8.66 0.41 3.53
CA PRO A 111 -9.74 0.48 2.53
C PRO A 111 -9.18 0.73 1.12
N HIS A 112 -8.36 -0.19 0.61
CA HIS A 112 -7.75 -0.16 -0.71
C HIS A 112 -7.96 -1.49 -1.45
N GLY A 113 -7.42 -1.63 -2.66
CA GLY A 113 -7.56 -2.87 -3.43
C GLY A 113 -6.91 -4.09 -2.75
N ASP A 114 -7.57 -5.24 -2.82
CA ASP A 114 -7.10 -6.52 -2.27
C ASP A 114 -5.74 -6.95 -2.84
N SER A 115 -5.51 -6.70 -4.11
CA SER A 115 -4.24 -6.98 -4.78
C SER A 115 -3.06 -6.22 -4.17
N SER A 116 -3.27 -4.99 -3.69
CA SER A 116 -2.23 -4.19 -3.04
C SER A 116 -1.85 -4.77 -1.68
N VAL A 117 -2.85 -5.18 -0.88
CA VAL A 117 -2.64 -5.81 0.43
C VAL A 117 -2.00 -7.19 0.27
N TYR A 118 -2.52 -8.00 -0.66
CA TYR A 118 -1.95 -9.32 -0.94
C TYR A 118 -0.51 -9.22 -1.45
N GLY A 119 -0.22 -8.30 -2.38
CA GLY A 119 1.12 -8.07 -2.90
C GLY A 119 2.12 -7.61 -1.82
N ALA A 120 1.68 -6.79 -0.86
CA ALA A 120 2.50 -6.42 0.29
C ALA A 120 2.77 -7.62 1.21
N MET A 121 1.76 -8.44 1.48
CA MET A 121 1.89 -9.67 2.27
C MET A 121 2.84 -10.68 1.60
N VAL A 122 2.70 -10.87 0.29
CA VAL A 122 3.57 -11.76 -0.50
C VAL A 122 5.04 -11.34 -0.37
N ARG A 123 5.34 -10.04 -0.53
CA ARG A 123 6.72 -9.54 -0.40
C ARG A 123 7.32 -9.79 0.98
N MET A 124 6.53 -9.74 2.04
CA MET A 124 6.99 -10.03 3.41
C MET A 124 7.28 -11.54 3.65
N ALA A 125 6.85 -12.42 2.74
CA ALA A 125 7.08 -13.85 2.79
C ALA A 125 8.12 -14.33 1.75
N GLN A 126 8.76 -13.43 1.01
CA GLN A 126 9.74 -13.78 -0.03
C GLN A 126 11.16 -13.57 0.50
N ASP A 127 11.96 -14.64 0.53
CA ASP A 127 13.34 -14.64 0.99
C ASP A 127 14.30 -13.82 0.11
N PHE A 128 13.93 -13.59 -1.16
CA PHE A 128 14.66 -12.72 -2.09
C PHE A 128 14.27 -11.25 -2.01
N ASN A 129 13.20 -10.89 -1.28
CA ASN A 129 12.77 -9.50 -1.03
C ASN A 129 13.08 -9.04 0.40
N MET A 130 13.04 -9.97 1.36
CA MET A 130 13.28 -9.67 2.78
C MET A 130 14.50 -10.44 3.25
N ARG A 131 15.46 -9.74 3.87
CA ARG A 131 16.59 -10.42 4.50
C ARG A 131 16.14 -11.27 5.68
N TYR A 132 15.14 -10.79 6.41
CA TYR A 132 14.48 -11.48 7.51
C TYR A 132 12.97 -11.45 7.26
N GLU A 133 12.45 -12.55 6.76
CA GLU A 133 11.03 -12.67 6.44
C GLU A 133 10.16 -12.40 7.66
N LEU A 134 9.10 -11.60 7.47
CA LEU A 134 8.14 -11.27 8.53
C LEU A 134 6.92 -12.19 8.50
N ILE A 135 6.69 -12.84 7.38
CA ILE A 135 5.59 -13.79 7.17
C ILE A 135 6.18 -15.12 6.72
N ASP A 136 5.74 -16.20 7.35
CA ASP A 136 5.99 -17.57 6.95
C ASP A 136 4.88 -17.99 5.98
N GLY A 137 5.23 -18.19 4.71
CA GLY A 137 4.31 -18.51 3.62
C GLY A 137 4.29 -20.01 3.31
N HIS A 138 3.11 -20.54 3.02
CA HIS A 138 2.92 -21.91 2.55
C HIS A 138 2.19 -21.92 1.21
N GLY A 139 2.83 -22.46 0.19
CA GLY A 139 2.36 -22.49 -1.19
C GLY A 139 3.30 -21.72 -2.12
N ASN A 140 2.79 -21.29 -3.27
CA ASN A 140 3.58 -20.53 -4.24
C ASN A 140 3.46 -19.01 -3.96
N PHE A 141 4.53 -18.41 -3.46
CA PHE A 141 4.69 -16.98 -3.22
C PHE A 141 5.53 -16.28 -4.30
N GLY A 142 5.70 -16.90 -5.46
CA GLY A 142 6.50 -16.36 -6.55
C GLY A 142 7.96 -16.82 -6.49
N SER A 143 8.75 -16.36 -7.45
CA SER A 143 10.17 -16.65 -7.53
C SER A 143 10.99 -15.42 -7.91
N ILE A 144 12.31 -15.47 -7.68
CA ILE A 144 13.24 -14.44 -8.12
C ILE A 144 13.30 -14.31 -9.66
N ASP A 145 12.95 -15.37 -10.36
CA ASP A 145 12.93 -15.40 -11.83
C ASP A 145 11.72 -14.67 -12.44
N GLY A 146 10.86 -14.09 -11.59
CA GLY A 146 9.72 -13.27 -12.00
C GLY A 146 8.38 -14.00 -12.04
N ASP A 147 8.30 -15.25 -11.56
CA ASP A 147 7.01 -15.91 -11.41
C ASP A 147 6.16 -15.19 -10.36
N GLU A 148 4.91 -14.96 -10.67
CA GLU A 148 3.96 -14.36 -9.76
C GLU A 148 3.51 -15.33 -8.68
N ALA A 149 3.12 -14.80 -7.52
CA ALA A 149 2.49 -15.58 -6.48
C ALA A 149 1.15 -16.14 -6.95
N ALA A 150 0.81 -17.35 -6.50
CA ALA A 150 -0.52 -17.90 -6.73
C ALA A 150 -1.60 -17.02 -6.05
N ALA A 151 -2.83 -17.08 -6.57
CA ALA A 151 -3.93 -16.30 -6.00
C ALA A 151 -4.13 -16.61 -4.50
N MET A 152 -4.51 -15.60 -3.72
CA MET A 152 -4.62 -15.65 -2.25
C MET A 152 -5.54 -16.74 -1.70
N ARG A 153 -6.43 -17.31 -2.53
CA ARG A 153 -7.26 -18.46 -2.16
C ARG A 153 -6.50 -19.78 -2.08
N TYR A 154 -5.33 -19.86 -2.72
CA TYR A 154 -4.50 -21.08 -2.72
C TYR A 154 -3.38 -21.03 -1.70
N THR A 155 -2.82 -19.84 -1.43
CA THR A 155 -1.72 -19.65 -0.49
C THR A 155 -2.22 -19.59 0.95
N GLU A 156 -1.32 -19.95 1.87
CA GLU A 156 -1.55 -19.86 3.31
C GLU A 156 -0.38 -19.13 3.96
N ALA A 157 -0.62 -18.47 5.07
CA ALA A 157 0.40 -17.72 5.77
C ALA A 157 0.21 -17.76 7.29
N ARG A 158 1.28 -17.46 8.00
CA ARG A 158 1.32 -17.17 9.44
C ARG A 158 2.46 -16.17 9.72
N MET A 159 2.55 -15.65 10.91
CA MET A 159 3.69 -14.79 11.28
C MET A 159 4.97 -15.64 11.37
N ALA A 160 6.07 -15.08 10.90
CA ALA A 160 7.40 -15.61 11.15
C ALA A 160 7.79 -15.38 12.63
N LYS A 161 8.76 -16.16 13.13
CA LYS A 161 9.20 -16.06 14.54
C LYS A 161 9.71 -14.67 14.90
N ILE A 162 10.47 -14.04 14.01
CA ILE A 162 11.04 -12.71 14.24
C ILE A 162 9.98 -11.62 14.38
N THR A 163 8.83 -11.79 13.74
CA THR A 163 7.72 -10.81 13.79
C THR A 163 7.10 -10.70 15.18
N GLU A 164 7.18 -11.77 15.99
CA GLU A 164 6.70 -11.71 17.36
C GLU A 164 7.51 -10.71 18.22
N GLU A 165 8.77 -10.48 17.89
CA GLU A 165 9.60 -9.47 18.57
C GLU A 165 9.23 -8.04 18.16
N LEU A 166 8.64 -7.84 16.97
CA LEU A 166 8.11 -6.55 16.56
C LEU A 166 6.79 -6.21 17.27
N LEU A 167 6.03 -7.23 17.68
CA LEU A 167 4.72 -7.12 18.33
C LEU A 167 4.79 -7.34 19.84
N ALA A 168 5.95 -7.73 20.35
CA ALA A 168 6.14 -7.92 21.79
C ALA A 168 5.77 -6.65 22.52
N ASP A 169 5.04 -6.75 23.60
CA ASP A 169 4.61 -5.63 24.44
C ASP A 169 3.50 -4.72 23.84
N ILE A 170 2.92 -5.08 22.67
CA ILE A 170 1.84 -4.30 22.04
C ILE A 170 0.62 -4.09 22.97
N GLY A 171 0.37 -5.02 23.90
CA GLY A 171 -0.70 -4.93 24.91
C GLY A 171 -0.29 -4.26 26.22
N LYS A 172 0.89 -3.60 26.30
CA LYS A 172 1.44 -3.03 27.53
C LYS A 172 1.44 -1.50 27.57
N ASP A 173 0.64 -0.84 26.76
CA ASP A 173 0.58 0.63 26.68
C ASP A 173 1.94 1.28 26.34
N THR A 174 2.63 0.69 25.38
CA THR A 174 3.98 1.10 24.95
C THR A 174 3.98 1.98 23.69
N ILE A 175 2.84 2.09 23.02
CA ILE A 175 2.66 2.79 21.74
C ILE A 175 1.34 3.53 21.72
N ASP A 176 1.26 4.55 20.87
CA ASP A 176 0.04 5.28 20.60
C ASP A 176 -0.86 4.54 19.61
N TYR A 177 -2.17 4.70 19.78
CA TYR A 177 -3.20 4.22 18.88
C TYR A 177 -3.93 5.40 18.23
N ARG A 178 -4.45 5.19 17.04
CA ARG A 178 -5.33 6.14 16.34
C ARG A 178 -6.55 5.41 15.80
N LYS A 179 -7.60 6.15 15.49
CA LYS A 179 -8.77 5.59 14.83
C LYS A 179 -8.43 5.10 13.42
N ASN A 180 -9.06 3.99 13.03
CA ASN A 180 -9.02 3.49 11.67
C ASN A 180 -9.83 4.42 10.73
N PHE A 181 -9.97 4.03 9.45
CA PHE A 181 -10.59 4.85 8.41
C PHE A 181 -12.08 5.18 8.64
N ASP A 182 -12.83 4.35 9.35
CA ASP A 182 -14.26 4.52 9.67
C ASP A 182 -14.51 4.84 11.15
N GLU A 183 -13.44 5.10 11.91
CA GLU A 183 -13.45 5.43 13.34
C GLU A 183 -14.02 4.35 14.28
N SER A 184 -14.32 3.16 13.75
CA SER A 184 -14.92 2.06 14.52
C SER A 184 -13.93 1.29 15.37
N LEU A 185 -12.65 1.24 14.96
CA LEU A 185 -11.58 0.50 15.63
C LEU A 185 -10.36 1.38 15.85
N ASP A 186 -9.47 0.91 16.70
CA ASP A 186 -8.17 1.53 16.93
C ASP A 186 -7.07 0.73 16.21
N GLU A 187 -6.15 1.43 15.54
CA GLU A 187 -4.95 0.85 14.93
C GLU A 187 -3.68 1.45 15.54
N PRO A 188 -2.59 0.68 15.69
CA PRO A 188 -1.34 1.21 16.23
C PRO A 188 -0.70 2.20 15.26
N VAL A 189 -0.24 3.32 15.79
CA VAL A 189 0.54 4.30 15.01
C VAL A 189 1.87 3.69 14.56
N VAL A 190 2.49 2.90 15.44
CA VAL A 190 3.76 2.20 15.23
C VAL A 190 3.73 0.89 16.02
N LEU A 191 4.49 -0.13 15.62
CA LEU A 191 4.69 -1.32 16.44
C LEU A 191 5.77 -1.07 17.51
N PRO A 192 5.71 -1.75 18.68
CA PRO A 192 6.70 -1.57 19.77
C PRO A 192 8.11 -2.11 19.46
N ALA A 193 8.31 -2.65 18.31
CA ALA A 193 9.50 -3.18 17.66
C ALA A 193 10.77 -3.24 18.53
N LYS A 194 11.10 -4.40 19.11
CA LYS A 194 12.34 -4.61 19.86
C LYS A 194 13.58 -4.68 18.96
N LEU A 195 13.38 -4.86 17.68
CA LEU A 195 14.45 -5.00 16.67
C LEU A 195 14.44 -3.79 15.74
N PRO A 196 15.59 -3.29 15.31
CA PRO A 196 15.70 -2.19 14.37
C PRO A 196 15.38 -2.64 12.94
N ASN A 197 14.13 -3.01 12.69
CA ASN A 197 13.68 -3.64 11.45
C ASN A 197 13.99 -2.80 10.20
N LEU A 198 14.01 -1.45 10.32
CA LEU A 198 14.40 -0.59 9.20
C LEU A 198 15.82 -0.87 8.69
N LEU A 199 16.77 -1.14 9.60
CA LEU A 199 18.12 -1.51 9.22
C LEU A 199 18.21 -2.98 8.79
N LEU A 200 17.48 -3.87 9.46
CA LEU A 200 17.55 -5.31 9.20
C LEU A 200 17.04 -5.67 7.81
N ASN A 201 15.87 -5.15 7.43
CA ASN A 201 15.22 -5.47 6.17
C ASN A 201 15.37 -4.36 5.12
N GLY A 202 15.84 -3.19 5.54
CA GLY A 202 15.88 -2.03 4.67
C GLY A 202 14.49 -1.54 4.27
N ALA A 203 14.44 -0.61 3.34
CA ALA A 203 13.20 -0.16 2.73
C ALA A 203 13.46 0.48 1.37
N ASN A 204 12.58 0.21 0.44
CA ASN A 204 12.53 0.88 -0.86
C ASN A 204 11.13 1.48 -1.04
N GLY A 205 11.05 2.74 -1.43
CA GLY A 205 9.78 3.42 -1.65
C GLY A 205 9.92 4.61 -2.58
N ILE A 206 8.94 4.77 -3.46
CA ILE A 206 8.85 5.89 -4.38
C ILE A 206 7.61 6.69 -4.02
N ALA A 207 7.82 7.95 -3.67
CA ALA A 207 6.77 8.92 -3.39
C ALA A 207 6.78 10.03 -4.46
N VAL A 208 5.94 11.03 -4.28
CA VAL A 208 5.95 12.21 -5.14
C VAL A 208 7.07 13.15 -4.66
N GLY A 209 8.00 13.46 -5.54
CA GLY A 209 9.11 14.37 -5.24
C GLY A 209 10.26 13.77 -4.40
N MET A 210 10.11 12.55 -3.88
CA MET A 210 11.18 11.88 -3.12
C MET A 210 11.09 10.36 -3.22
N ALA A 211 12.20 9.69 -2.94
CA ALA A 211 12.29 8.24 -2.84
C ALA A 211 13.15 7.85 -1.64
N THR A 212 12.95 6.64 -1.13
CA THR A 212 13.83 6.03 -0.12
C THR A 212 14.39 4.72 -0.67
N ASN A 213 15.67 4.47 -0.35
CA ASN A 213 16.32 3.19 -0.63
C ASN A 213 17.35 2.91 0.46
N ILE A 214 16.96 2.08 1.43
CA ILE A 214 17.78 1.68 2.56
C ILE A 214 18.13 0.20 2.37
N PRO A 215 19.43 -0.16 2.29
CA PRO A 215 19.83 -1.55 2.14
C PRO A 215 19.58 -2.35 3.42
N PRO A 216 19.40 -3.67 3.32
CA PRO A 216 19.28 -4.56 4.47
C PRO A 216 20.66 -4.86 5.08
N HIS A 217 20.70 -5.02 6.43
CA HIS A 217 21.92 -5.27 7.19
C HIS A 217 21.82 -6.59 7.99
N ASN A 218 22.96 -7.11 8.43
CA ASN A 218 23.03 -8.28 9.28
C ASN A 218 22.60 -7.96 10.72
N LEU A 219 21.78 -8.81 11.31
CA LEU A 219 21.27 -8.61 12.67
C LEU A 219 22.41 -8.54 13.72
N GLY A 220 23.41 -9.43 13.60
CA GLY A 220 24.55 -9.45 14.52
C GLY A 220 25.34 -8.15 14.46
N GLU A 221 25.69 -7.72 13.26
CA GLU A 221 26.45 -6.48 13.00
C GLU A 221 25.70 -5.25 13.51
N VAL A 222 24.37 -5.16 13.24
CA VAL A 222 23.55 -4.04 13.75
C VAL A 222 23.49 -4.05 15.28
N VAL A 223 23.41 -5.21 15.93
CA VAL A 223 23.41 -5.33 17.38
C VAL A 223 24.78 -4.92 17.95
N ASP A 224 25.88 -5.32 17.32
CA ASP A 224 27.22 -4.91 17.74
C ASP A 224 27.40 -3.38 17.63
N GLY A 225 26.88 -2.78 16.56
CA GLY A 225 26.85 -1.32 16.39
C GLY A 225 26.02 -0.62 17.48
N ILE A 226 24.86 -1.18 17.85
CA ILE A 226 24.03 -0.67 18.96
C ILE A 226 24.75 -0.76 20.28
N ILE A 227 25.42 -1.86 20.58
CA ILE A 227 26.24 -2.02 21.80
C ILE A 227 27.34 -0.98 21.84
N ALA A 228 28.07 -0.80 20.73
CA ALA A 228 29.13 0.21 20.64
C ALA A 228 28.60 1.63 20.89
N LEU A 229 27.42 1.96 20.37
CA LEU A 229 26.78 3.26 20.59
C LEU A 229 26.32 3.45 22.07
N ILE A 230 25.86 2.39 22.72
CA ILE A 230 25.47 2.43 24.15
C ILE A 230 26.72 2.64 25.02
N ASP A 231 27.81 1.94 24.72
CA ASP A 231 29.07 2.05 25.47
C ASP A 231 29.79 3.40 25.23
N ASN A 232 29.64 3.97 24.04
CA ASN A 232 30.20 5.28 23.68
C ASN A 232 29.15 6.10 22.89
N PRO A 233 28.27 6.88 23.56
CA PRO A 233 27.26 7.71 22.91
C PRO A 233 27.82 8.78 21.95
N GLU A 234 29.10 9.14 22.09
CA GLU A 234 29.81 10.12 21.25
C GLU A 234 30.56 9.46 20.07
N ILE A 235 30.33 8.17 19.80
CA ILE A 235 30.96 7.46 18.67
C ILE A 235 30.64 8.16 17.36
N SER A 236 31.64 8.36 16.50
CA SER A 236 31.41 8.97 15.19
C SER A 236 30.70 8.00 14.24
N ILE A 237 30.05 8.56 13.21
CA ILE A 237 29.40 7.75 12.17
C ILE A 237 30.44 6.88 11.45
N ASP A 238 31.63 7.42 11.16
CA ASP A 238 32.71 6.69 10.48
C ASP A 238 33.21 5.50 11.31
N GLU A 239 33.25 5.63 12.63
CA GLU A 239 33.59 4.51 13.52
C GLU A 239 32.45 3.52 13.61
N LEU A 240 31.19 3.99 13.70
CA LEU A 240 29.99 3.13 13.79
C LEU A 240 29.83 2.26 12.53
N ILE A 241 30.09 2.80 11.35
CA ILE A 241 30.06 2.06 10.07
C ILE A 241 31.03 0.87 10.05
N THR A 242 32.06 0.86 10.88
CA THR A 242 32.99 -0.29 10.94
C THR A 242 32.39 -1.54 11.60
N TYR A 243 31.26 -1.41 12.29
CA TYR A 243 30.52 -2.51 12.91
C TYR A 243 29.44 -3.11 12.01
N ILE A 244 29.03 -2.38 10.96
CA ILE A 244 27.85 -2.72 10.13
C ILE A 244 28.26 -3.04 8.70
#